data_56ff38e810a0a190497a1a66ddb4f8ec
#
_entry.id   56ff38e810a0a190497a1a66ddb4f8ec
#
_cell.length_a   1.000
_cell.length_b   1.000
_cell.length_c   1.000
_cell.angle_alpha   90.00
_cell.angle_beta   90.00
_cell.angle_gamma   90.00
#
_symmetry.space_group_name_H-M   'P 1'
#
loop_
_entity.id
_entity.type
_entity.pdbx_description
1 polymer ?
#
loop_
_entity_poly.entity_id
_entity_poly.type
_entity_poly.pdbx_seq_one_letter_code
_entity_poly.pdbx_strand_id
1 'polypeptide(L)'
;MTSGTKKIAVIPGDGIGTEVVREGVRVLETLKELRGYPLELWHLDLGADRYLRDGTTFPKEVFETIRTECSAVLLGALGDPRVPGLEHAKDILFGLRFGLDLYCNVRPVVCLADRLMPLKGKTAKDCNFVVFRENTEGIYVGMGGQFKRGTPDEIAINEDLNTRKGVERVIRAAFEFAVQTGRKRVHMADKSNAMRHAHELWYRVFFEVAKEYPQLEAKHVYVDAMCLYLVQDPSMFEVVVTCNLFGDIVTDLGAGLQGGLGMAGSGNINPGKLSMFEPVHGSAPPLAGKDLANPLATVLTVGMMMTHLGWPEEEARLTELVRDAIDTMNCTADVGGKLGTRAVGDYIVGRLRG
;
A
#
# COMPACT_ATOMS: atom_id res chain seq x y z
N MET A 1 -9.95 8.42 -24.09
CA MET A 1 -8.66 8.42 -23.36
C MET A 1 -7.92 9.68 -23.77
N THR A 2 -7.64 10.55 -22.83
CA THR A 2 -6.93 11.81 -23.10
C THR A 2 -5.47 11.48 -23.47
N SER A 3 -5.08 11.86 -24.69
CA SER A 3 -3.75 11.63 -25.28
C SER A 3 -2.64 12.53 -24.70
N GLY A 4 -2.69 12.85 -23.41
CA GLY A 4 -1.71 13.73 -22.77
C GLY A 4 -0.62 12.95 -22.03
N THR A 5 0.55 13.56 -21.90
CA THR A 5 1.66 13.04 -21.08
C THR A 5 1.20 12.82 -19.65
N LYS A 6 1.51 11.65 -19.08
CA LYS A 6 1.24 11.29 -17.68
C LYS A 6 2.45 11.66 -16.84
N LYS A 7 2.37 12.77 -16.12
CA LYS A 7 3.43 13.20 -15.20
C LYS A 7 3.32 12.43 -13.88
N ILE A 8 4.39 11.78 -13.48
CA ILE A 8 4.51 10.99 -12.24
C ILE A 8 5.49 11.70 -11.32
N ALA A 9 5.02 12.12 -10.14
CA ALA A 9 5.90 12.59 -9.09
C ALA A 9 6.59 11.39 -8.44
N VAL A 10 7.92 11.38 -8.40
CA VAL A 10 8.74 10.33 -7.82
C VAL A 10 9.39 10.84 -6.55
N ILE A 11 9.03 10.27 -5.40
CA ILE A 11 9.54 10.62 -4.08
C ILE A 11 10.24 9.37 -3.51
N PRO A 12 11.57 9.24 -3.64
CA PRO A 12 12.29 8.06 -3.13
C PRO A 12 12.19 7.92 -1.61
N GLY A 13 12.18 9.04 -0.87
CA GLY A 13 12.11 9.05 0.59
C GLY A 13 13.43 8.64 1.24
N ASP A 14 13.35 7.77 2.26
CA ASP A 14 14.44 7.47 3.19
C ASP A 14 14.90 6.01 3.12
N GLY A 15 16.10 5.76 3.60
CA GLY A 15 16.64 4.43 3.78
C GLY A 15 16.62 3.59 2.51
N ILE A 16 16.03 2.37 2.60
CA ILE A 16 15.90 1.49 1.43
C ILE A 16 14.97 2.04 0.35
N GLY A 17 14.10 3.01 0.67
CA GLY A 17 13.20 3.64 -0.30
C GLY A 17 13.95 4.18 -1.51
N THR A 18 15.11 4.79 -1.32
CA THR A 18 15.96 5.30 -2.41
C THR A 18 16.46 4.20 -3.35
N GLU A 19 16.75 3.02 -2.81
CA GLU A 19 17.25 1.88 -3.58
C GLU A 19 16.13 1.22 -4.37
N VAL A 20 15.01 0.91 -3.72
CA VAL A 20 13.89 0.19 -4.36
C VAL A 20 13.14 1.05 -5.38
N VAL A 21 12.97 2.36 -5.10
CA VAL A 21 12.35 3.30 -6.06
C VAL A 21 13.23 3.48 -7.30
N ARG A 22 14.56 3.49 -7.17
CA ARG A 22 15.45 3.50 -8.33
C ARG A 22 15.15 2.34 -9.28
N GLU A 23 14.91 1.14 -8.76
CA GLU A 23 14.57 -0.02 -9.59
C GLU A 23 13.16 0.09 -10.17
N GLY A 24 12.19 0.63 -9.42
CA GLY A 24 10.85 0.95 -9.96
C GLY A 24 10.87 1.99 -11.08
N VAL A 25 11.71 3.02 -10.95
CA VAL A 25 11.93 4.02 -12.01
C VAL A 25 12.51 3.37 -13.27
N ARG A 26 13.51 2.49 -13.14
CA ARG A 26 14.08 1.75 -14.27
C ARG A 26 13.03 0.91 -15.01
N VAL A 27 12.09 0.30 -14.28
CA VAL A 27 10.96 -0.42 -14.87
C VAL A 27 10.08 0.55 -15.66
N LEU A 28 9.70 1.71 -15.11
CA LEU A 28 8.91 2.73 -15.79
C LEU A 28 9.58 3.27 -17.05
N GLU A 29 10.88 3.56 -16.98
CA GLU A 29 11.66 4.03 -18.14
C GLU A 29 11.72 2.96 -19.24
N THR A 30 11.89 1.69 -18.84
CA THR A 30 11.88 0.56 -19.78
C THR A 30 10.51 0.39 -20.45
N LEU A 31 9.42 0.49 -19.68
CA LEU A 31 8.06 0.45 -20.25
C LEU A 31 7.80 1.64 -21.18
N LYS A 32 8.25 2.83 -20.82
CA LYS A 32 8.19 4.02 -21.69
C LYS A 32 8.94 3.79 -23.00
N GLU A 33 10.15 3.24 -22.95
CA GLU A 33 10.98 2.94 -24.12
C GLU A 33 10.31 1.88 -25.04
N LEU A 34 9.89 0.77 -24.45
CA LEU A 34 9.37 -0.37 -25.22
C LEU A 34 7.95 -0.19 -25.76
N ARG A 35 7.10 0.57 -25.07
CA ARG A 35 5.68 0.72 -25.38
C ARG A 35 5.32 2.10 -25.91
N GLY A 36 6.24 3.06 -25.84
CA GLY A 36 5.96 4.43 -26.23
C GLY A 36 4.97 5.14 -25.31
N TYR A 37 4.83 4.69 -24.06
CA TYR A 37 3.93 5.35 -23.09
C TYR A 37 4.36 6.79 -22.85
N PRO A 38 3.43 7.77 -22.90
CA PRO A 38 3.73 9.17 -22.72
C PRO A 38 3.93 9.50 -21.23
N LEU A 39 5.01 8.96 -20.63
CA LEU A 39 5.35 9.17 -19.22
C LEU A 39 6.39 10.28 -19.08
N GLU A 40 6.20 11.14 -18.08
CA GLU A 40 7.17 12.11 -17.58
C GLU A 40 7.42 11.84 -16.11
N LEU A 41 8.68 11.60 -15.73
CA LEU A 41 9.05 11.34 -14.35
C LEU A 41 9.63 12.61 -13.73
N TRP A 42 8.99 13.11 -12.69
CA TRP A 42 9.42 14.29 -11.94
C TRP A 42 9.99 13.87 -10.59
N HIS A 43 11.32 13.84 -10.50
CA HIS A 43 12.03 13.44 -9.30
C HIS A 43 12.06 14.56 -8.26
N LEU A 44 11.65 14.23 -7.04
CA LEU A 44 11.56 15.15 -5.92
C LEU A 44 12.53 14.75 -4.81
N ASP A 45 13.37 15.70 -4.41
CA ASP A 45 14.25 15.59 -3.26
C ASP A 45 13.45 15.87 -1.97
N LEU A 46 12.74 14.86 -1.47
CA LEU A 46 11.92 14.91 -0.26
C LEU A 46 12.24 13.69 0.62
N GLY A 47 12.54 13.95 1.89
CA GLY A 47 12.91 12.93 2.87
C GLY A 47 13.77 13.51 3.98
N ALA A 48 14.33 12.64 4.81
CA ALA A 48 15.13 13.01 5.98
C ALA A 48 16.37 13.80 5.63
N ASP A 49 17.10 13.43 4.56
CA ASP A 49 18.32 14.13 4.14
C ASP A 49 18.04 15.58 3.74
N ARG A 50 16.92 15.84 3.07
CA ARG A 50 16.46 17.20 2.76
C ARG A 50 16.12 17.97 4.04
N TYR A 51 15.35 17.35 4.92
CA TYR A 51 14.98 17.94 6.19
C TYR A 51 16.20 18.31 7.05
N LEU A 52 17.17 17.40 7.16
CA LEU A 52 18.41 17.63 7.92
C LEU A 52 19.30 18.70 7.30
N ARG A 53 19.25 18.88 5.99
CA ARG A 53 20.05 19.88 5.28
C ARG A 53 19.51 21.29 5.43
N ASP A 54 18.20 21.48 5.33
CA ASP A 54 17.59 22.82 5.25
C ASP A 54 16.26 22.98 6.00
N GLY A 55 15.82 21.99 6.76
CA GLY A 55 14.57 22.03 7.54
C GLY A 55 13.30 21.88 6.71
N THR A 56 13.42 21.58 5.41
CA THR A 56 12.26 21.44 4.54
C THR A 56 11.60 20.08 4.72
N THR A 57 10.30 20.08 5.05
CA THR A 57 9.48 18.86 5.09
C THR A 57 8.75 18.65 3.77
N PHE A 58 7.61 19.31 3.57
CA PHE A 58 6.80 19.21 2.36
C PHE A 58 6.33 20.59 1.89
N PRO A 59 7.03 21.24 0.93
CA PRO A 59 6.67 22.57 0.48
C PRO A 59 5.29 22.62 -0.16
N LYS A 60 4.55 23.66 0.17
CA LYS A 60 3.19 23.86 -0.35
C LYS A 60 3.14 23.95 -1.88
N GLU A 61 4.14 24.60 -2.48
CA GLU A 61 4.26 24.75 -3.93
C GLU A 61 4.45 23.39 -4.63
N VAL A 62 5.23 22.48 -4.00
CA VAL A 62 5.42 21.12 -4.50
C VAL A 62 4.11 20.33 -4.41
N PHE A 63 3.39 20.44 -3.29
CA PHE A 63 2.08 19.81 -3.15
C PHE A 63 1.09 20.30 -4.22
N GLU A 64 1.00 21.62 -4.45
CA GLU A 64 0.10 22.18 -5.45
C GLU A 64 0.47 21.72 -6.86
N THR A 65 1.76 21.66 -7.20
CA THR A 65 2.22 21.13 -8.49
C THR A 65 1.84 19.64 -8.65
N ILE A 66 2.04 18.83 -7.60
CA ILE A 66 1.60 17.42 -7.61
C ILE A 66 0.09 17.36 -7.88
N ARG A 67 -0.70 18.13 -7.13
CA ARG A 67 -2.17 18.11 -7.21
C ARG A 67 -2.72 18.53 -8.57
N THR A 68 -2.06 19.46 -9.26
CA THR A 68 -2.57 20.06 -10.49
C THR A 68 -1.98 19.49 -11.76
N GLU A 69 -0.76 18.96 -11.72
CA GLU A 69 -0.03 18.55 -12.92
C GLU A 69 0.24 17.05 -12.98
N CYS A 70 0.28 16.34 -11.83
CA CYS A 70 0.62 14.92 -11.83
C CYS A 70 -0.60 14.02 -12.05
N SER A 71 -0.35 12.87 -12.66
CA SER A 71 -1.32 11.80 -12.85
C SER A 71 -1.21 10.72 -11.76
N ALA A 72 -0.01 10.56 -11.17
CA ALA A 72 0.27 9.65 -10.08
C ALA A 72 1.46 10.13 -9.25
N VAL A 73 1.59 9.58 -8.04
CA VAL A 73 2.78 9.70 -7.19
C VAL A 73 3.34 8.31 -6.96
N LEU A 74 4.63 8.11 -7.20
CA LEU A 74 5.40 6.95 -6.76
C LEU A 74 6.19 7.35 -5.52
N LEU A 75 5.79 6.82 -4.37
CA LEU A 75 6.46 7.07 -3.09
C LEU A 75 7.26 5.83 -2.70
N GLY A 76 8.46 6.04 -2.19
CA GLY A 76 9.26 4.99 -1.56
C GLY A 76 8.89 4.82 -0.09
N ALA A 77 9.89 4.77 0.78
CA ALA A 77 9.66 4.63 2.21
C ALA A 77 10.06 5.92 2.95
N LEU A 78 9.37 6.24 4.02
CA LEU A 78 9.66 7.41 4.83
C LEU A 78 9.93 7.02 6.29
N GLY A 79 10.89 7.70 6.90
CA GLY A 79 11.27 7.55 8.28
C GLY A 79 12.77 7.35 8.47
N ASP A 80 13.39 8.21 9.28
CA ASP A 80 14.81 8.14 9.61
C ASP A 80 15.00 8.43 11.10
N PRO A 81 15.73 7.58 11.86
CA PRO A 81 15.93 7.78 13.29
C PRO A 81 16.73 9.04 13.62
N ARG A 82 17.44 9.64 12.65
CA ARG A 82 18.12 10.92 12.81
C ARG A 82 17.14 12.10 12.96
N VAL A 83 15.86 11.91 12.61
CA VAL A 83 14.81 12.91 12.77
C VAL A 83 13.85 12.47 13.89
N PRO A 84 14.06 12.88 15.13
CA PRO A 84 13.17 12.56 16.25
C PRO A 84 11.76 13.08 15.95
N GLY A 85 10.75 12.25 16.22
CA GLY A 85 9.34 12.62 15.95
C GLY A 85 8.89 12.41 14.49
N LEU A 86 9.81 12.21 13.56
CA LEU A 86 9.52 11.91 12.13
C LEU A 86 8.65 12.99 11.46
N GLU A 87 8.86 14.28 11.77
CA GLU A 87 8.04 15.38 11.24
C GLU A 87 8.02 15.37 9.70
N HIS A 88 9.18 15.22 9.06
CA HIS A 88 9.27 15.16 7.59
C HIS A 88 8.43 14.04 6.99
N ALA A 89 8.47 12.85 7.60
CA ALA A 89 7.71 11.69 7.14
C ALA A 89 6.20 11.90 7.28
N LYS A 90 5.77 12.46 8.42
CA LYS A 90 4.37 12.79 8.68
C LYS A 90 3.85 13.84 7.70
N ASP A 91 4.60 14.93 7.50
CA ASP A 91 4.19 16.01 6.62
C ASP A 91 4.07 15.55 5.17
N ILE A 92 5.00 14.73 4.68
CA ILE A 92 4.93 14.19 3.31
C ILE A 92 3.77 13.19 3.19
N LEU A 93 3.73 12.16 4.04
CA LEU A 93 2.78 11.07 3.91
C LEU A 93 1.34 11.53 4.15
N PHE A 94 1.10 12.20 5.28
CA PHE A 94 -0.24 12.67 5.63
C PHE A 94 -0.65 13.89 4.81
N GLY A 95 0.31 14.74 4.43
CA GLY A 95 0.08 15.84 3.49
C GLY A 95 -0.47 15.34 2.15
N LEU A 96 0.10 14.26 1.61
CA LEU A 96 -0.42 13.62 0.40
C LEU A 96 -1.75 12.91 0.66
N ARG A 97 -1.86 12.06 1.68
CA ARG A 97 -3.07 11.28 1.95
C ARG A 97 -4.29 12.15 2.22
N PHE A 98 -4.16 13.15 3.10
CA PHE A 98 -5.27 14.03 3.46
C PHE A 98 -5.50 15.12 2.42
N GLY A 99 -4.43 15.75 1.90
CA GLY A 99 -4.54 16.82 0.93
C GLY A 99 -5.12 16.39 -0.42
N LEU A 100 -4.87 15.16 -0.84
CA LEU A 100 -5.42 14.56 -2.06
C LEU A 100 -6.68 13.71 -1.79
N ASP A 101 -7.14 13.63 -0.54
CA ASP A 101 -8.27 12.78 -0.11
C ASP A 101 -8.13 11.31 -0.58
N LEU A 102 -6.95 10.72 -0.38
CA LEU A 102 -6.63 9.34 -0.78
C LEU A 102 -7.27 8.35 0.19
N TYR A 103 -8.59 8.28 0.20
CA TYR A 103 -9.37 7.62 1.24
C TYR A 103 -9.32 6.09 1.21
N CYS A 104 -8.90 5.50 0.10
CA CYS A 104 -8.91 4.07 -0.11
C CYS A 104 -7.49 3.54 -0.29
N ASN A 105 -6.94 2.89 0.73
CA ASN A 105 -5.67 2.18 0.60
C ASN A 105 -5.94 0.74 0.19
N VAL A 106 -5.58 0.41 -1.05
CA VAL A 106 -5.75 -0.91 -1.66
C VAL A 106 -4.47 -1.70 -1.50
N ARG A 107 -4.55 -2.82 -0.80
CA ARG A 107 -3.41 -3.71 -0.50
C ARG A 107 -3.71 -5.13 -0.95
N PRO A 108 -3.26 -5.56 -2.14
CA PRO A 108 -3.31 -6.95 -2.55
C PRO A 108 -2.42 -7.82 -1.66
N VAL A 109 -2.93 -8.97 -1.27
CA VAL A 109 -2.18 -10.01 -0.55
C VAL A 109 -2.24 -11.27 -1.39
N VAL A 110 -1.20 -11.50 -2.19
CA VAL A 110 -1.14 -12.57 -3.17
C VAL A 110 0.19 -13.31 -3.04
N CYS A 111 0.13 -14.56 -2.59
CA CYS A 111 1.31 -15.42 -2.60
C CYS A 111 1.61 -15.86 -4.03
N LEU A 112 2.79 -15.52 -4.55
CA LEU A 112 3.14 -15.78 -5.94
C LEU A 112 3.81 -17.14 -6.19
N ALA A 113 4.30 -17.82 -5.14
CA ALA A 113 4.95 -19.14 -5.25
C ALA A 113 4.72 -19.96 -3.99
N ASP A 114 4.51 -21.28 -4.14
CA ASP A 114 4.23 -22.19 -3.02
C ASP A 114 5.32 -22.18 -1.94
N ARG A 115 6.58 -21.99 -2.33
CA ARG A 115 7.71 -21.91 -1.40
C ARG A 115 7.71 -20.69 -0.48
N LEU A 116 6.93 -19.66 -0.82
CA LEU A 116 6.76 -18.47 0.02
C LEU A 116 5.61 -18.61 1.03
N MET A 117 4.70 -19.59 0.82
CA MET A 117 3.59 -19.85 1.73
C MET A 117 4.10 -20.46 3.06
N PRO A 118 3.97 -19.74 4.18
CA PRO A 118 4.49 -20.21 5.46
C PRO A 118 3.57 -21.21 6.17
N LEU A 119 2.31 -21.34 5.72
CA LEU A 119 1.31 -22.16 6.40
C LEU A 119 1.42 -23.63 5.98
N LYS A 120 1.48 -24.52 6.97
CA LYS A 120 1.54 -25.97 6.73
C LYS A 120 0.28 -26.46 6.00
N GLY A 121 0.48 -27.19 4.90
CA GLY A 121 -0.61 -27.77 4.10
C GLY A 121 -1.36 -26.77 3.23
N LYS A 122 -0.86 -25.53 3.09
CA LYS A 122 -1.36 -24.51 2.18
C LYS A 122 -0.38 -24.27 1.03
N THR A 123 -0.89 -23.71 -0.05
CA THR A 123 -0.15 -23.34 -1.27
C THR A 123 -0.34 -21.86 -1.60
N ALA A 124 0.37 -21.37 -2.59
CA ALA A 124 0.18 -20.01 -3.09
C ALA A 124 -1.27 -19.69 -3.47
N LYS A 125 -2.01 -20.68 -3.98
CA LYS A 125 -3.41 -20.55 -4.37
C LYS A 125 -4.37 -20.23 -3.21
N ASP A 126 -3.98 -20.59 -2.00
CA ASP A 126 -4.78 -20.35 -0.80
C ASP A 126 -4.69 -18.90 -0.30
N CYS A 127 -3.75 -18.10 -0.82
CA CYS A 127 -3.55 -16.71 -0.41
C CYS A 127 -3.67 -15.77 -1.61
N ASN A 128 -4.90 -15.31 -1.86
CA ASN A 128 -5.21 -14.33 -2.92
C ASN A 128 -6.43 -13.50 -2.51
N PHE A 129 -6.21 -12.46 -1.73
CA PHE A 129 -7.25 -11.52 -1.33
C PHE A 129 -6.75 -10.07 -1.41
N VAL A 130 -7.66 -9.11 -1.33
CA VAL A 130 -7.33 -7.68 -1.35
C VAL A 130 -7.96 -7.01 -0.15
N VAL A 131 -7.20 -6.16 0.54
CA VAL A 131 -7.69 -5.37 1.67
C VAL A 131 -7.91 -3.93 1.21
N PHE A 132 -9.12 -3.43 1.45
CA PHE A 132 -9.54 -2.05 1.32
C PHE A 132 -9.50 -1.41 2.71
N ARG A 133 -8.43 -0.68 2.98
CA ARG A 133 -8.18 0.03 4.23
C ARG A 133 -8.69 1.46 4.09
N GLU A 134 -9.58 1.92 4.97
CA GLU A 134 -9.85 3.34 5.11
C GLU A 134 -8.54 4.06 5.46
N ASN A 135 -8.28 5.23 4.89
CA ASN A 135 -6.93 5.79 4.88
C ASN A 135 -6.84 7.27 5.32
N THR A 136 -7.97 7.89 5.63
CA THR A 136 -8.06 9.32 5.95
C THR A 136 -8.73 9.63 7.29
N GLU A 137 -9.19 8.62 7.99
CA GLU A 137 -9.88 8.72 9.28
C GLU A 137 -9.26 7.78 10.32
N GLY A 138 -9.97 7.49 11.39
CA GLY A 138 -9.54 6.62 12.49
C GLY A 138 -8.58 7.33 13.44
N ILE A 139 -7.77 6.55 14.13
CA ILE A 139 -6.81 7.08 15.11
C ILE A 139 -5.66 7.88 14.45
N TYR A 140 -5.44 7.72 13.15
CA TYR A 140 -4.36 8.39 12.41
C TYR A 140 -4.63 9.89 12.19
N VAL A 141 -5.83 10.39 12.44
CA VAL A 141 -6.10 11.84 12.44
C VAL A 141 -5.42 12.58 13.59
N GLY A 142 -4.90 11.83 14.59
CA GLY A 142 -4.14 12.40 15.70
C GLY A 142 -4.99 13.17 16.71
N MET A 143 -6.30 12.96 16.76
CA MET A 143 -7.17 13.53 17.80
C MET A 143 -6.86 12.87 19.14
N GLY A 144 -6.59 13.68 20.16
CA GLY A 144 -6.26 13.20 21.48
C GLY A 144 -5.36 14.17 22.24
N GLY A 145 -4.81 13.70 23.35
CA GLY A 145 -3.92 14.51 24.17
C GLY A 145 -3.38 13.78 25.39
N GLN A 146 -2.51 14.48 26.10
CA GLN A 146 -1.92 14.01 27.35
C GLN A 146 -2.16 15.03 28.45
N PHE A 147 -2.43 14.55 29.63
CA PHE A 147 -2.60 15.39 30.85
C PHE A 147 -1.75 14.82 32.01
N LYS A 148 -1.17 15.68 32.82
CA LYS A 148 -0.26 15.34 33.95
C LYS A 148 0.93 14.45 33.54
N ARG A 149 1.52 14.67 32.36
CA ARG A 149 2.62 13.88 31.81
C ARG A 149 3.78 13.75 32.83
N GLY A 150 4.30 12.53 32.99
CA GLY A 150 5.42 12.23 33.88
C GLY A 150 5.04 12.10 35.36
N THR A 151 3.75 12.06 35.69
CA THR A 151 3.26 11.79 37.03
C THR A 151 2.52 10.45 37.12
N PRO A 152 2.31 9.89 38.37
CA PRO A 152 1.51 8.67 38.50
C PRO A 152 0.05 8.79 38.02
N ASP A 153 -0.47 10.02 37.93
CA ASP A 153 -1.83 10.34 37.50
C ASP A 153 -1.86 10.73 35.99
N GLU A 154 -0.87 10.37 35.20
CA GLU A 154 -0.80 10.70 33.79
C GLU A 154 -1.98 10.09 33.03
N ILE A 155 -2.61 10.89 32.17
CA ILE A 155 -3.70 10.48 31.29
C ILE A 155 -3.24 10.67 29.85
N ALA A 156 -3.43 9.65 28.99
CA ALA A 156 -3.22 9.70 27.55
C ALA A 156 -4.49 9.24 26.84
N ILE A 157 -4.97 10.02 25.87
CA ILE A 157 -6.19 9.75 25.13
C ILE A 157 -5.88 9.85 23.63
N ASN A 158 -6.31 8.85 22.87
CA ASN A 158 -6.43 8.91 21.41
C ASN A 158 -7.87 8.60 21.01
N GLU A 159 -8.43 9.39 20.12
CA GLU A 159 -9.80 9.21 19.65
C GLU A 159 -9.81 8.52 18.27
N ASP A 160 -10.76 7.61 18.09
CA ASP A 160 -11.00 6.92 16.82
C ASP A 160 -12.16 7.59 16.07
N LEU A 161 -11.84 8.48 15.13
CA LEU A 161 -12.79 9.25 14.36
C LEU A 161 -13.29 8.43 13.16
N ASN A 162 -14.59 8.22 13.06
CA ASN A 162 -15.21 7.57 11.90
C ASN A 162 -16.42 8.38 11.44
N THR A 163 -16.44 8.81 10.20
CA THR A 163 -17.60 9.46 9.61
C THR A 163 -18.38 8.51 8.72
N ARG A 164 -19.71 8.71 8.62
CA ARG A 164 -20.51 7.92 7.68
C ARG A 164 -19.96 8.03 6.25
N LYS A 165 -19.54 9.22 5.82
CA LYS A 165 -18.98 9.43 4.49
C LYS A 165 -17.71 8.60 4.26
N GLY A 166 -16.77 8.63 5.20
CA GLY A 166 -15.52 7.89 5.11
C GLY A 166 -15.73 6.38 5.08
N VAL A 167 -16.57 5.88 5.99
CA VAL A 167 -16.92 4.46 6.08
C VAL A 167 -17.65 3.98 4.82
N GLU A 168 -18.67 4.71 4.36
CA GLU A 168 -19.48 4.29 3.21
C GLU A 168 -18.66 4.24 1.92
N ARG A 169 -17.83 5.25 1.65
CA ARG A 169 -17.08 5.33 0.39
C ARG A 169 -16.04 4.21 0.24
N VAL A 170 -15.35 3.81 1.30
CA VAL A 170 -14.39 2.71 1.24
C VAL A 170 -15.10 1.35 1.14
N ILE A 171 -16.23 1.19 1.79
CA ILE A 171 -17.07 -0.02 1.66
C ILE A 171 -17.56 -0.15 0.21
N ARG A 172 -18.10 0.92 -0.38
CA ARG A 172 -18.53 0.92 -1.79
C ARG A 172 -17.39 0.55 -2.74
N ALA A 173 -16.19 1.13 -2.55
CA ALA A 173 -15.03 0.81 -3.35
C ALA A 173 -14.68 -0.69 -3.29
N ALA A 174 -14.79 -1.33 -2.13
CA ALA A 174 -14.57 -2.76 -1.97
C ALA A 174 -15.61 -3.62 -2.71
N PHE A 175 -16.89 -3.25 -2.64
CA PHE A 175 -17.95 -3.95 -3.38
C PHE A 175 -17.82 -3.76 -4.89
N GLU A 176 -17.57 -2.55 -5.36
CA GLU A 176 -17.36 -2.25 -6.77
C GLU A 176 -16.16 -3.02 -7.33
N PHE A 177 -15.06 -3.08 -6.60
CA PHE A 177 -13.90 -3.88 -6.97
C PHE A 177 -14.24 -5.38 -7.05
N ALA A 178 -15.01 -5.92 -6.11
CA ALA A 178 -15.44 -7.31 -6.14
C ALA A 178 -16.25 -7.62 -7.43
N VAL A 179 -17.18 -6.73 -7.80
CA VAL A 179 -17.95 -6.86 -9.05
C VAL A 179 -17.03 -6.80 -10.27
N GLN A 180 -16.16 -5.79 -10.35
CA GLN A 180 -15.27 -5.58 -11.51
C GLN A 180 -14.30 -6.74 -11.73
N THR A 181 -13.83 -7.37 -10.65
CA THR A 181 -12.85 -8.47 -10.70
C THR A 181 -13.49 -9.86 -10.66
N GLY A 182 -14.81 -9.95 -10.60
CA GLY A 182 -15.54 -11.22 -10.55
C GLY A 182 -15.43 -11.97 -9.21
N ARG A 183 -14.87 -11.34 -8.16
CA ARG A 183 -14.82 -11.88 -6.80
C ARG A 183 -16.24 -11.96 -6.23
N LYS A 184 -16.48 -12.92 -5.33
CA LYS A 184 -17.82 -13.24 -4.87
C LYS A 184 -18.08 -12.90 -3.41
N ARG A 185 -17.02 -12.76 -2.60
CA ARG A 185 -17.10 -12.58 -1.16
C ARG A 185 -16.46 -11.26 -0.73
N VAL A 186 -17.22 -10.45 -0.01
CA VAL A 186 -16.72 -9.24 0.65
C VAL A 186 -16.86 -9.41 2.15
N HIS A 187 -15.76 -9.36 2.86
CA HIS A 187 -15.71 -9.41 4.32
C HIS A 187 -15.46 -8.00 4.87
N MET A 188 -16.21 -7.61 5.90
CA MET A 188 -15.85 -6.44 6.70
C MET A 188 -15.24 -6.89 8.02
N ALA A 189 -14.03 -6.40 8.32
CA ALA A 189 -13.36 -6.66 9.58
C ALA A 189 -13.47 -5.46 10.51
N ASP A 190 -13.98 -5.67 11.72
CA ASP A 190 -14.14 -4.62 12.73
C ASP A 190 -13.95 -5.13 14.18
N LYS A 191 -14.28 -4.29 15.15
CA LYS A 191 -14.32 -4.64 16.57
C LYS A 191 -15.55 -4.05 17.25
N SER A 192 -16.73 -4.15 16.61
CA SER A 192 -17.99 -3.56 17.08
C SER A 192 -18.45 -4.11 18.43
N ASN A 193 -18.03 -5.30 18.83
CA ASN A 193 -18.29 -5.83 20.17
C ASN A 193 -17.56 -5.08 21.31
N ALA A 194 -16.49 -4.33 21.01
CA ALA A 194 -15.75 -3.51 21.97
C ALA A 194 -15.88 -2.01 21.64
N MET A 195 -15.72 -1.62 20.40
CA MET A 195 -15.78 -0.24 19.90
C MET A 195 -17.22 0.10 19.48
N ARG A 196 -18.13 0.13 20.46
CA ARG A 196 -19.58 0.12 20.25
C ARG A 196 -20.14 1.29 19.44
N HIS A 197 -19.50 2.44 19.44
CA HIS A 197 -20.00 3.62 18.72
C HIS A 197 -19.37 3.70 17.33
N ALA A 198 -18.06 3.72 17.25
CA ALA A 198 -17.34 3.86 15.99
C ALA A 198 -17.59 2.66 15.04
N HIS A 199 -17.48 1.44 15.56
CA HIS A 199 -17.58 0.24 14.73
C HIS A 199 -19.02 -0.28 14.55
N GLU A 200 -19.99 0.18 15.35
CA GLU A 200 -21.40 0.00 15.02
C GLU A 200 -21.76 0.71 13.72
N LEU A 201 -21.19 1.90 13.50
CA LEU A 201 -21.37 2.62 12.24
C LEU A 201 -20.85 1.79 11.05
N TRP A 202 -19.67 1.18 11.17
CA TRP A 202 -19.11 0.28 10.16
C TRP A 202 -20.04 -0.90 9.87
N TYR A 203 -20.51 -1.58 10.91
CA TYR A 203 -21.37 -2.74 10.80
C TYR A 203 -22.68 -2.40 10.06
N ARG A 204 -23.34 -1.35 10.49
CA ARG A 204 -24.61 -0.91 9.92
C ARG A 204 -24.45 -0.48 8.46
N VAL A 205 -23.48 0.39 8.17
CA VAL A 205 -23.25 0.89 6.81
C VAL A 205 -22.82 -0.23 5.86
N PHE A 206 -22.01 -1.18 6.33
CA PHE A 206 -21.63 -2.33 5.51
C PHE A 206 -22.85 -3.12 5.02
N PHE A 207 -23.77 -3.46 5.90
CA PHE A 207 -24.98 -4.19 5.50
C PHE A 207 -26.01 -3.33 4.77
N GLU A 208 -26.01 -2.02 4.96
CA GLU A 208 -26.80 -1.10 4.13
C GLU A 208 -26.30 -1.13 2.68
N VAL A 209 -25.01 -0.97 2.44
CA VAL A 209 -24.40 -1.02 1.12
C VAL A 209 -24.52 -2.40 0.49
N ALA A 210 -24.33 -3.47 1.25
CA ALA A 210 -24.44 -4.85 0.74
C ALA A 210 -25.78 -5.15 0.06
N LYS A 211 -26.88 -4.50 0.46
CA LYS A 211 -28.21 -4.67 -0.16
C LYS A 211 -28.23 -4.23 -1.63
N GLU A 212 -27.31 -3.34 -2.02
CA GLU A 212 -27.19 -2.86 -3.40
C GLU A 212 -26.40 -3.83 -4.31
N TYR A 213 -25.74 -4.85 -3.71
CA TYR A 213 -24.93 -5.85 -4.39
C TYR A 213 -25.39 -7.29 -4.09
N PRO A 214 -26.63 -7.66 -4.42
CA PRO A 214 -27.21 -8.95 -4.05
C PRO A 214 -26.49 -10.16 -4.68
N GLN A 215 -25.65 -9.94 -5.68
CA GLN A 215 -24.82 -10.96 -6.33
C GLN A 215 -23.54 -11.31 -5.55
N LEU A 216 -23.23 -10.57 -4.48
CA LEU A 216 -22.05 -10.77 -3.65
C LEU A 216 -22.43 -11.29 -2.27
N GLU A 217 -21.61 -12.18 -1.72
CA GLU A 217 -21.74 -12.63 -0.35
C GLU A 217 -21.05 -11.64 0.60
N ALA A 218 -21.83 -10.94 1.42
CA ALA A 218 -21.36 -9.98 2.42
C ALA A 218 -21.25 -10.65 3.80
N LYS A 219 -20.06 -10.65 4.38
CA LYS A 219 -19.77 -11.25 5.69
C LYS A 219 -19.12 -10.28 6.64
N HIS A 220 -19.49 -10.34 7.90
CA HIS A 220 -18.82 -9.65 9.00
C HIS A 220 -17.90 -10.61 9.75
N VAL A 221 -16.75 -10.13 10.18
CA VAL A 221 -15.80 -10.85 11.04
C VAL A 221 -15.15 -9.88 12.02
N TYR A 222 -15.01 -10.27 13.28
CA TYR A 222 -14.18 -9.49 14.20
C TYR A 222 -12.70 -9.61 13.84
N VAL A 223 -11.95 -8.52 13.94
CA VAL A 223 -10.56 -8.45 13.48
C VAL A 223 -9.65 -9.49 14.13
N ASP A 224 -9.86 -9.79 15.40
CA ASP A 224 -9.13 -10.84 16.12
C ASP A 224 -9.42 -12.25 15.55
N ALA A 225 -10.69 -12.53 15.25
CA ALA A 225 -11.08 -13.76 14.56
C ALA A 225 -10.52 -13.81 13.13
N MET A 226 -10.52 -12.67 12.41
CA MET A 226 -9.90 -12.58 11.09
C MET A 226 -8.41 -12.94 11.14
N CYS A 227 -7.65 -12.41 12.10
CA CYS A 227 -6.24 -12.75 12.26
C CYS A 227 -6.04 -14.26 12.48
N LEU A 228 -6.90 -14.89 13.28
CA LEU A 228 -6.88 -16.35 13.48
C LEU A 228 -7.17 -17.10 12.17
N TYR A 229 -8.20 -16.68 11.43
CA TYR A 229 -8.56 -17.34 10.16
C TYR A 229 -7.50 -17.16 9.09
N LEU A 230 -6.82 -16.02 9.01
CA LEU A 230 -5.71 -15.82 8.09
C LEU A 230 -4.58 -16.83 8.30
N VAL A 231 -4.31 -17.21 9.54
CA VAL A 231 -3.29 -18.23 9.88
C VAL A 231 -3.81 -19.65 9.67
N GLN A 232 -5.11 -19.89 9.78
CA GLN A 232 -5.71 -21.22 9.59
C GLN A 232 -6.02 -21.49 8.11
N ASP A 233 -6.71 -20.58 7.46
CA ASP A 233 -7.16 -20.71 6.08
C ASP A 233 -7.42 -19.36 5.40
N PRO A 234 -6.39 -18.74 4.82
CA PRO A 234 -6.55 -17.45 4.15
C PRO A 234 -7.46 -17.50 2.91
N SER A 235 -7.74 -18.68 2.35
CA SER A 235 -8.63 -18.86 1.19
C SER A 235 -10.10 -18.49 1.46
N MET A 236 -10.45 -18.28 2.73
CA MET A 236 -11.77 -17.78 3.11
C MET A 236 -12.03 -16.36 2.60
N PHE A 237 -10.97 -15.56 2.40
CA PHE A 237 -11.06 -14.14 2.06
C PHE A 237 -10.82 -13.92 0.57
N GLU A 238 -11.57 -12.99 -0.01
CA GLU A 238 -11.38 -12.50 -1.40
C GLU A 238 -11.22 -10.99 -1.42
N VAL A 239 -12.18 -10.26 -0.83
CA VAL A 239 -12.11 -8.82 -0.62
C VAL A 239 -12.39 -8.57 0.85
N VAL A 240 -11.57 -7.76 1.48
CA VAL A 240 -11.73 -7.34 2.88
C VAL A 240 -11.80 -5.83 2.92
N VAL A 241 -12.74 -5.28 3.69
CA VAL A 241 -12.80 -3.85 3.98
C VAL A 241 -12.71 -3.63 5.49
N THR A 242 -11.94 -2.63 5.92
CA THR A 242 -11.73 -2.37 7.34
C THR A 242 -11.26 -0.93 7.61
N CYS A 243 -11.28 -0.52 8.87
CA CYS A 243 -10.79 0.78 9.32
C CYS A 243 -9.27 0.91 9.14
N ASN A 244 -8.79 2.12 9.31
CA ASN A 244 -7.39 2.49 9.09
C ASN A 244 -6.42 1.62 9.91
N LEU A 245 -6.59 1.55 11.23
CA LEU A 245 -5.68 0.80 12.11
C LEU A 245 -5.70 -0.71 11.83
N PHE A 246 -6.87 -1.29 11.69
CA PHE A 246 -6.96 -2.74 11.48
C PHE A 246 -6.47 -3.12 10.09
N GLY A 247 -6.69 -2.26 9.09
CA GLY A 247 -6.15 -2.46 7.75
C GLY A 247 -4.63 -2.49 7.73
N ASP A 248 -3.98 -1.69 8.57
CA ASP A 248 -2.52 -1.74 8.74
C ASP A 248 -2.07 -3.09 9.32
N ILE A 249 -2.63 -3.46 10.47
CA ILE A 249 -2.23 -4.67 11.21
C ILE A 249 -2.48 -5.95 10.38
N VAL A 250 -3.67 -6.10 9.80
CA VAL A 250 -4.02 -7.32 9.06
C VAL A 250 -3.25 -7.47 7.75
N THR A 251 -2.83 -6.36 7.13
CA THR A 251 -2.02 -6.44 5.91
C THR A 251 -0.55 -6.73 6.19
N ASP A 252 -0.02 -6.38 7.35
CA ASP A 252 1.31 -6.82 7.79
C ASP A 252 1.33 -8.34 8.06
N LEU A 253 0.28 -8.86 8.70
CA LEU A 253 0.09 -10.31 8.81
C LEU A 253 -0.05 -10.95 7.41
N GLY A 254 -0.84 -10.35 6.52
CA GLY A 254 -0.99 -10.78 5.13
C GLY A 254 0.33 -10.77 4.36
N ALA A 255 1.17 -9.75 4.56
CA ALA A 255 2.50 -9.69 3.96
C ALA A 255 3.34 -10.92 4.37
N GLY A 256 3.25 -11.36 5.61
CA GLY A 256 3.88 -12.60 6.07
C GLY A 256 3.41 -13.84 5.28
N LEU A 257 2.16 -13.87 4.82
CA LEU A 257 1.59 -14.98 4.04
C LEU A 257 2.04 -15.00 2.57
N GLN A 258 2.50 -13.88 2.04
CA GLN A 258 2.92 -13.76 0.63
C GLN A 258 4.44 -13.72 0.42
N GLY A 259 5.23 -13.89 1.48
CA GLY A 259 6.69 -13.90 1.41
C GLY A 259 7.36 -12.70 2.04
N GLY A 260 6.63 -11.87 2.80
CA GLY A 260 7.15 -10.73 3.53
C GLY A 260 6.80 -9.37 2.93
N LEU A 261 7.16 -8.30 3.65
CA LEU A 261 6.87 -6.92 3.26
C LEU A 261 7.54 -6.52 1.93
N GLY A 262 8.66 -7.15 1.57
CA GLY A 262 9.33 -6.95 0.29
C GLY A 262 8.54 -7.45 -0.94
N MET A 263 7.39 -8.08 -0.71
CA MET A 263 6.44 -8.55 -1.74
C MET A 263 5.12 -7.76 -1.73
N ALA A 264 4.95 -6.80 -0.83
CA ALA A 264 3.70 -6.11 -0.62
C ALA A 264 3.69 -4.72 -1.28
N GLY A 265 2.99 -4.58 -2.40
CA GLY A 265 2.68 -3.29 -3.02
C GLY A 265 1.36 -2.71 -2.52
N SER A 266 1.18 -1.41 -2.65
CA SER A 266 -0.07 -0.74 -2.28
C SER A 266 -0.39 0.49 -3.13
N GLY A 267 -1.68 0.83 -3.20
CA GLY A 267 -2.17 2.07 -3.77
C GLY A 267 -3.03 2.84 -2.79
N ASN A 268 -2.73 4.12 -2.59
CA ASN A 268 -3.57 5.07 -1.87
C ASN A 268 -4.41 5.81 -2.90
N ILE A 269 -5.69 5.49 -2.99
CA ILE A 269 -6.50 5.79 -4.17
C ILE A 269 -7.66 6.73 -3.81
N ASN A 270 -7.86 7.73 -4.68
CA ASN A 270 -9.12 8.41 -4.84
C ASN A 270 -9.62 8.08 -6.26
N PRO A 271 -10.62 7.21 -6.43
CA PRO A 271 -11.03 6.72 -7.74
C PRO A 271 -11.30 7.83 -8.76
N GLY A 272 -10.69 7.71 -9.93
CA GLY A 272 -10.81 8.69 -11.02
C GLY A 272 -9.99 9.98 -10.83
N LYS A 273 -9.15 10.06 -9.78
CA LYS A 273 -8.30 11.22 -9.49
C LYS A 273 -6.84 10.78 -9.31
N LEU A 274 -5.95 11.79 -9.17
CA LEU A 274 -4.56 11.58 -8.77
C LEU A 274 -4.49 10.66 -7.55
N SER A 275 -3.64 9.64 -7.64
CA SER A 275 -3.45 8.62 -6.59
C SER A 275 -1.96 8.39 -6.33
N MET A 276 -1.65 7.83 -5.16
CA MET A 276 -0.28 7.58 -4.73
C MET A 276 -0.05 6.08 -4.56
N PHE A 277 1.10 5.61 -5.02
CA PHE A 277 1.49 4.20 -5.01
C PHE A 277 2.81 4.05 -4.24
N GLU A 278 2.84 3.09 -3.31
CA GLU A 278 4.00 2.87 -2.44
C GLU A 278 4.13 1.38 -2.06
N PRO A 279 5.34 0.84 -1.91
CA PRO A 279 5.53 -0.44 -1.24
C PRO A 279 5.10 -0.31 0.23
N VAL A 280 4.61 -1.40 0.82
CA VAL A 280 4.10 -1.39 2.22
C VAL A 280 5.23 -1.29 3.24
N HIS A 281 6.44 -1.77 2.90
CA HIS A 281 7.59 -1.76 3.81
C HIS A 281 8.04 -0.34 4.20
N GLY A 282 8.57 -0.19 5.41
CA GLY A 282 9.20 1.06 5.87
C GLY A 282 10.60 1.28 5.30
N SER A 283 11.27 2.31 5.79
CA SER A 283 12.61 2.74 5.35
C SER A 283 13.74 1.79 5.71
N ALA A 284 13.54 0.88 6.66
CA ALA A 284 14.49 -0.13 7.12
C ALA A 284 15.95 0.38 7.20
N PRO A 285 16.27 1.39 8.03
CA PRO A 285 17.58 2.05 8.07
C PRO A 285 18.77 1.07 8.20
N PRO A 286 18.66 -0.06 8.93
CA PRO A 286 19.76 -1.02 9.02
C PRO A 286 20.17 -1.68 7.69
N LEU A 287 19.30 -1.68 6.68
CA LEU A 287 19.53 -2.27 5.35
C LEU A 287 19.99 -1.23 4.33
N ALA A 288 19.79 0.05 4.58
CA ALA A 288 20.09 1.13 3.65
C ALA A 288 21.57 1.14 3.20
N GLY A 289 21.80 1.31 1.90
CA GLY A 289 23.13 1.37 1.29
C GLY A 289 23.83 0.02 1.14
N LYS A 290 23.20 -1.10 1.51
CA LYS A 290 23.81 -2.43 1.50
C LYS A 290 23.45 -3.28 0.29
N ASP A 291 22.62 -2.80 -0.62
CA ASP A 291 22.13 -3.52 -1.79
C ASP A 291 21.42 -4.85 -1.41
N LEU A 292 20.67 -4.85 -0.29
CA LEU A 292 19.99 -6.02 0.26
C LEU A 292 18.47 -5.92 0.18
N ALA A 293 17.93 -4.71 -0.02
CA ALA A 293 16.50 -4.47 -0.03
C ALA A 293 15.83 -5.17 -1.23
N ASN A 294 14.68 -5.80 -0.98
CA ASN A 294 13.88 -6.44 -2.02
C ASN A 294 13.11 -5.39 -2.84
N PRO A 295 13.36 -5.21 -4.15
CA PRO A 295 12.66 -4.23 -4.96
C PRO A 295 11.33 -4.73 -5.53
N LEU A 296 10.97 -6.01 -5.32
CA LEU A 296 9.81 -6.64 -5.97
C LEU A 296 8.49 -6.01 -5.53
N ALA A 297 8.38 -5.57 -4.26
CA ALA A 297 7.20 -4.80 -3.81
C ALA A 297 7.01 -3.52 -4.62
N THR A 298 8.11 -2.80 -4.93
CA THR A 298 8.05 -1.59 -5.76
C THR A 298 7.70 -1.91 -7.22
N VAL A 299 8.18 -3.03 -7.77
CA VAL A 299 7.80 -3.50 -9.12
C VAL A 299 6.29 -3.78 -9.18
N LEU A 300 5.74 -4.48 -8.18
CA LEU A 300 4.29 -4.73 -8.08
C LEU A 300 3.51 -3.41 -7.91
N THR A 301 4.02 -2.49 -7.10
CA THR A 301 3.46 -1.14 -6.93
C THR A 301 3.40 -0.37 -8.26
N VAL A 302 4.46 -0.45 -9.06
CA VAL A 302 4.48 0.13 -10.42
C VAL A 302 3.39 -0.51 -11.28
N GLY A 303 3.19 -1.82 -11.21
CA GLY A 303 2.07 -2.49 -11.90
C GLY A 303 0.71 -1.90 -11.55
N MET A 304 0.41 -1.76 -10.26
CA MET A 304 -0.83 -1.13 -9.78
C MET A 304 -0.97 0.32 -10.29
N MET A 305 0.12 1.08 -10.30
CA MET A 305 0.13 2.44 -10.84
C MET A 305 -0.15 2.46 -12.34
N MET A 306 0.41 1.53 -13.12
CA MET A 306 0.15 1.44 -14.56
C MET A 306 -1.33 1.11 -14.85
N THR A 307 -1.95 0.24 -14.06
CA THR A 307 -3.40 -0.01 -14.13
C THR A 307 -4.20 1.28 -13.89
N HIS A 308 -3.86 2.04 -12.87
CA HIS A 308 -4.50 3.32 -12.57
C HIS A 308 -4.33 4.35 -13.71
N LEU A 309 -3.18 4.36 -14.36
CA LEU A 309 -2.90 5.25 -15.50
C LEU A 309 -3.58 4.81 -16.80
N GLY A 310 -4.21 3.62 -16.83
CA GLY A 310 -4.98 3.11 -17.96
C GLY A 310 -4.31 2.00 -18.77
N TRP A 311 -3.26 1.36 -18.25
CA TRP A 311 -2.52 0.24 -18.86
C TRP A 311 -2.53 -1.00 -17.95
N PRO A 312 -3.70 -1.66 -17.74
CA PRO A 312 -3.84 -2.77 -16.80
C PRO A 312 -3.06 -4.03 -17.21
N GLU A 313 -2.74 -4.17 -18.50
CA GLU A 313 -1.92 -5.25 -19.02
C GLU A 313 -0.51 -5.27 -18.42
N GLU A 314 0.02 -4.11 -18.02
CA GLU A 314 1.36 -4.03 -17.42
C GLU A 314 1.39 -4.53 -15.97
N GLU A 315 0.29 -4.41 -15.22
CA GLU A 315 0.20 -5.00 -13.88
C GLU A 315 0.29 -6.53 -13.94
N ALA A 316 -0.47 -7.14 -14.85
CA ALA A 316 -0.42 -8.59 -15.05
C ALA A 316 0.98 -9.03 -15.49
N ARG A 317 1.60 -8.31 -16.42
CA ARG A 317 2.95 -8.60 -16.93
C ARG A 317 4.01 -8.48 -15.83
N LEU A 318 4.01 -7.40 -15.07
CA LEU A 318 4.98 -7.20 -13.99
C LEU A 318 4.80 -8.25 -12.88
N THR A 319 3.56 -8.64 -12.57
CA THR A 319 3.27 -9.72 -11.63
C THR A 319 3.87 -11.05 -12.09
N GLU A 320 3.74 -11.40 -13.39
CA GLU A 320 4.36 -12.61 -13.92
C GLU A 320 5.90 -12.56 -13.94
N LEU A 321 6.49 -11.39 -14.20
CA LEU A 321 7.94 -11.23 -14.09
C LEU A 321 8.45 -11.36 -12.66
N VAL A 322 7.70 -10.86 -11.68
CA VAL A 322 8.01 -11.06 -10.26
C VAL A 322 7.91 -12.54 -9.90
N ARG A 323 6.88 -13.24 -10.38
CA ARG A 323 6.74 -14.70 -10.20
C ARG A 323 7.93 -15.45 -10.79
N ASP A 324 8.31 -15.14 -12.03
CA ASP A 324 9.45 -15.73 -12.72
C ASP A 324 10.77 -15.49 -11.94
N ALA A 325 10.99 -14.28 -11.44
CA ALA A 325 12.15 -13.97 -10.60
C ALA A 325 12.22 -14.83 -9.33
N ILE A 326 11.05 -15.06 -8.69
CA ILE A 326 10.94 -15.92 -7.51
C ILE A 326 11.20 -17.37 -7.88
N ASP A 327 10.53 -17.91 -8.91
CA ASP A 327 10.61 -19.31 -9.29
C ASP A 327 11.99 -19.71 -9.78
N THR A 328 12.70 -18.78 -10.46
CA THR A 328 14.07 -18.99 -10.96
C THR A 328 15.15 -18.56 -9.94
N MET A 329 14.77 -18.21 -8.70
CA MET A 329 15.69 -17.78 -7.62
C MET A 329 16.49 -16.50 -7.96
N ASN A 330 16.06 -15.71 -8.94
CA ASN A 330 16.66 -14.42 -9.28
C ASN A 330 16.05 -13.29 -8.42
N CYS A 331 16.09 -13.47 -7.12
CA CYS A 331 15.49 -12.61 -6.11
C CYS A 331 16.43 -12.43 -4.90
N THR A 332 16.02 -11.58 -3.97
CA THR A 332 16.77 -11.27 -2.74
C THR A 332 16.68 -12.36 -1.67
N ALA A 333 17.51 -12.24 -0.64
CA ALA A 333 17.65 -13.27 0.39
C ALA A 333 16.39 -13.48 1.25
N ASP A 334 15.60 -12.42 1.48
CA ASP A 334 14.35 -12.48 2.24
C ASP A 334 13.29 -13.41 1.61
N VAL A 335 13.35 -13.56 0.29
CA VAL A 335 12.50 -14.49 -0.48
C VAL A 335 13.31 -15.68 -1.04
N GLY A 336 14.44 -16.02 -0.41
CA GLY A 336 15.22 -17.25 -0.62
C GLY A 336 16.25 -17.18 -1.75
N GLY A 337 16.41 -16.04 -2.44
CA GLY A 337 17.42 -15.83 -3.46
C GLY A 337 18.79 -15.44 -2.90
N LYS A 338 19.65 -14.92 -3.76
CA LYS A 338 21.04 -14.49 -3.41
C LYS A 338 21.42 -13.17 -4.07
N LEU A 339 20.52 -12.55 -4.82
CA LEU A 339 20.82 -11.32 -5.54
C LEU A 339 20.68 -10.10 -4.62
N GLY A 340 21.45 -9.06 -4.94
CA GLY A 340 21.23 -7.73 -4.37
C GLY A 340 20.10 -6.98 -5.07
N THR A 341 19.65 -5.87 -4.48
CA THR A 341 18.59 -5.00 -4.97
C THR A 341 18.73 -4.67 -6.45
N ARG A 342 19.96 -4.20 -6.84
CA ARG A 342 20.27 -3.81 -8.21
C ARG A 342 20.21 -4.98 -9.18
N ALA A 343 20.75 -6.13 -8.79
CA ALA A 343 20.79 -7.31 -9.65
C ALA A 343 19.38 -7.86 -9.90
N VAL A 344 18.47 -7.79 -8.92
CA VAL A 344 17.05 -8.11 -9.12
C VAL A 344 16.42 -7.13 -10.10
N GLY A 345 16.68 -5.82 -9.96
CA GLY A 345 16.23 -4.82 -10.93
C GLY A 345 16.74 -5.08 -12.34
N ASP A 346 18.04 -5.45 -12.49
CA ASP A 346 18.64 -5.83 -13.78
C ASP A 346 17.92 -7.03 -14.40
N TYR A 347 17.59 -8.03 -13.59
CA TYR A 347 16.84 -9.20 -14.04
C TYR A 347 15.45 -8.81 -14.57
N ILE A 348 14.66 -8.05 -13.79
CA ILE A 348 13.31 -7.61 -14.21
C ILE A 348 13.37 -6.78 -15.49
N VAL A 349 14.28 -5.80 -15.58
CA VAL A 349 14.44 -4.97 -16.79
C VAL A 349 14.89 -5.81 -18.00
N GLY A 350 15.81 -6.75 -17.79
CA GLY A 350 16.25 -7.68 -18.84
C GLY A 350 15.10 -8.52 -19.38
N ARG A 351 14.27 -9.07 -18.51
CA ARG A 351 13.07 -9.86 -18.85
C ARG A 351 11.95 -9.04 -19.51
N LEU A 352 11.86 -7.74 -19.20
CA LEU A 352 10.94 -6.84 -19.92
C LEU A 352 11.34 -6.63 -21.37
N ARG A 353 12.64 -6.61 -21.64
CA ARG A 353 13.21 -6.34 -22.98
C ARG A 353 13.17 -7.56 -23.90
N GLY A 354 12.99 -8.75 -23.39
CA GLY A 354 12.94 -10.01 -24.12
C GLY A 354 13.80 -11.09 -23.55
#